data_ca8d253dd2228f0c7526032564e01a6d
#
_entry.id   ca8d253dd2228f0c7526032564e01a6d
#
_cell.length_a   1.000
_cell.length_b   1.000
_cell.length_c   1.000
_cell.angle_alpha   90.00
_cell.angle_beta   90.00
_cell.angle_gamma   90.00
#
_symmetry.space_group_name_H-M   'P 1'
#
loop_
_entity.id
_entity.type
_entity.pdbx_description
1 polymer ?
#
loop_
_entity_poly.entity_id
_entity_poly.type
_entity_poly.pdbx_seq_one_letter_code
_entity_poly.pdbx_strand_id
1 'polypeptide(L)'
;MTEQEKQNLTREVVEEWFGREKTQKVSRFQELNRIVRKGQIVFAGSSLMEHFPIYEMLLDRQLPYTIYNRGIGGYTTNELLETMEPCILDLEPAAVFLNIGTNDMNGADYVLPEFLERYERIVRSILQKLPGVKLYLLAFYPVNQAAAPPEAVEAFRYRTNERVQEANHEIQKLADRYHAEYLDLNAGLTDEAGNLRKELTIDGVHMHVEGYRIVLDNLLPVLEELVRKMEAN
;
A
#
# COMPACT_ATOMS: atom_id res chain seq x y z
N MET A 1 -17.87 -0.71 -36.25
CA MET A 1 -17.61 -0.82 -34.78
C MET A 1 -18.41 0.26 -34.09
N THR A 2 -19.33 -0.11 -33.24
CA THR A 2 -20.15 0.81 -32.44
C THR A 2 -19.30 1.49 -31.36
N GLU A 3 -19.79 2.55 -30.76
CA GLU A 3 -19.10 3.24 -29.68
C GLU A 3 -18.89 2.31 -28.47
N GLN A 4 -19.89 1.47 -28.16
CA GLN A 4 -19.80 0.46 -27.11
C GLN A 4 -18.71 -0.60 -27.39
N GLU A 5 -18.59 -1.05 -28.63
CA GLU A 5 -17.52 -2.00 -29.03
C GLU A 5 -16.13 -1.38 -28.89
N LYS A 6 -15.98 -0.09 -29.23
CA LYS A 6 -14.73 0.64 -29.06
C LYS A 6 -14.37 0.77 -27.56
N GLN A 7 -15.34 1.15 -26.72
CA GLN A 7 -15.13 1.28 -25.27
C GLN A 7 -14.74 -0.06 -24.63
N ASN A 8 -15.41 -1.15 -25.04
CA ASN A 8 -15.08 -2.49 -24.53
C ASN A 8 -13.66 -2.90 -24.95
N LEU A 9 -13.30 -2.70 -26.22
CA LEU A 9 -11.95 -3.01 -26.72
C LEU A 9 -10.88 -2.18 -26.00
N THR A 10 -11.14 -0.88 -25.80
CA THR A 10 -10.21 -0.01 -25.06
C THR A 10 -10.01 -0.51 -23.63
N ARG A 11 -11.07 -0.90 -22.93
CA ARG A 11 -11.00 -1.46 -21.58
C ARG A 11 -10.18 -2.75 -21.56
N GLU A 12 -10.44 -3.68 -22.46
CA GLU A 12 -9.69 -4.94 -22.56
C GLU A 12 -8.19 -4.70 -22.78
N VAL A 13 -7.84 -3.79 -23.69
CA VAL A 13 -6.43 -3.44 -23.95
C VAL A 13 -5.77 -2.82 -22.73
N VAL A 14 -6.47 -1.94 -22.02
CA VAL A 14 -5.96 -1.31 -20.79
C VAL A 14 -5.77 -2.34 -19.68
N GLU A 15 -6.74 -3.22 -19.48
CA GLU A 15 -6.66 -4.31 -18.48
C GLU A 15 -5.50 -5.27 -18.79
N GLU A 16 -5.33 -5.67 -20.06
CA GLU A 16 -4.20 -6.51 -20.47
C GLU A 16 -2.86 -5.81 -20.26
N TRP A 17 -2.76 -4.52 -20.59
CA TRP A 17 -1.56 -3.74 -20.39
C TRP A 17 -1.19 -3.64 -18.88
N PHE A 18 -2.16 -3.33 -18.02
CA PHE A 18 -1.96 -3.31 -16.58
C PHE A 18 -1.55 -4.68 -16.03
N GLY A 19 -2.16 -5.76 -16.51
CA GLY A 19 -1.79 -7.12 -16.13
C GLY A 19 -0.33 -7.46 -16.48
N ARG A 20 0.12 -7.06 -17.68
CA ARG A 20 1.52 -7.22 -18.11
C ARG A 20 2.48 -6.40 -17.26
N GLU A 21 2.14 -5.15 -16.96
CA GLU A 21 2.94 -4.28 -16.08
C GLU A 21 3.14 -4.91 -14.70
N LYS A 22 2.07 -5.39 -14.07
CA LYS A 22 2.12 -6.08 -12.77
C LYS A 22 3.07 -7.30 -12.83
N THR A 23 2.91 -8.13 -13.86
CA THR A 23 3.75 -9.32 -14.07
C THR A 23 5.23 -8.96 -14.25
N GLN A 24 5.53 -7.91 -15.02
CA GLN A 24 6.89 -7.43 -15.21
C GLN A 24 7.50 -6.90 -13.90
N LYS A 25 6.72 -6.20 -13.07
CA LYS A 25 7.19 -5.73 -11.76
C LYS A 25 7.53 -6.90 -10.83
N VAL A 26 6.69 -7.93 -10.78
CA VAL A 26 6.95 -9.15 -10.01
C VAL A 26 8.24 -9.82 -10.48
N SER A 27 8.42 -9.99 -11.80
CA SER A 27 9.65 -10.57 -12.37
C SER A 27 10.89 -9.74 -11.99
N ARG A 28 10.79 -8.42 -12.09
CA ARG A 28 11.87 -7.51 -11.67
C ARG A 28 12.18 -7.66 -10.18
N PHE A 29 11.18 -7.83 -9.32
CA PHE A 29 11.41 -8.06 -7.89
C PHE A 29 12.12 -9.38 -7.64
N GLN A 30 11.78 -10.46 -8.36
CA GLN A 30 12.48 -11.73 -8.29
C GLN A 30 13.97 -11.60 -8.66
N GLU A 31 14.28 -10.81 -9.69
CA GLU A 31 15.67 -10.54 -10.10
C GLU A 31 16.40 -9.72 -9.03
N LEU A 32 15.80 -8.63 -8.54
CA LEU A 32 16.38 -7.75 -7.52
C LEU A 32 16.62 -8.49 -6.20
N ASN A 33 15.71 -9.37 -5.79
CA ASN A 33 15.81 -10.12 -4.53
C ASN A 33 17.03 -11.06 -4.49
N ARG A 34 17.63 -11.38 -5.65
CA ARG A 34 18.86 -12.19 -5.73
C ARG A 34 20.12 -11.38 -5.41
N ILE A 35 20.07 -10.05 -5.47
CA ILE A 35 21.25 -9.19 -5.37
C ILE A 35 21.19 -8.21 -4.19
N VAL A 36 20.01 -7.97 -3.62
CA VAL A 36 19.85 -7.04 -2.50
C VAL A 36 20.11 -7.72 -1.15
N ARG A 37 20.49 -6.94 -0.16
CA ARG A 37 20.70 -7.45 1.21
C ARG A 37 19.37 -7.84 1.85
N LYS A 38 19.30 -9.02 2.42
CA LYS A 38 18.18 -9.48 3.25
C LYS A 38 18.19 -8.79 4.61
N GLY A 39 17.11 -8.95 5.36
CA GLY A 39 17.02 -8.41 6.72
C GLY A 39 16.81 -6.90 6.79
N GLN A 40 16.40 -6.26 5.70
CA GLN A 40 16.13 -4.83 5.65
C GLN A 40 14.65 -4.54 5.87
N ILE A 41 14.25 -3.28 5.75
CA ILE A 41 12.84 -2.86 5.83
C ILE A 41 12.19 -3.05 4.46
N VAL A 42 10.97 -3.57 4.44
CA VAL A 42 10.15 -3.72 3.23
C VAL A 42 8.87 -2.90 3.36
N PHE A 43 8.60 -2.08 2.34
CA PHE A 43 7.31 -1.45 2.12
C PHE A 43 6.55 -2.27 1.08
N ALA A 44 5.43 -2.87 1.47
CA ALA A 44 4.61 -3.70 0.60
C ALA A 44 3.20 -3.13 0.48
N GLY A 45 2.63 -3.20 -0.73
CA GLY A 45 1.28 -2.66 -0.95
C GLY A 45 0.94 -2.42 -2.41
N SER A 46 0.03 -1.49 -2.62
CA SER A 46 -0.46 -1.11 -3.95
C SER A 46 0.20 0.17 -4.48
N SER A 47 -0.49 0.91 -5.34
CA SER A 47 0.00 2.19 -5.91
C SER A 47 0.37 3.22 -4.85
N LEU A 48 -0.31 3.25 -3.72
CA LEU A 48 -0.02 4.19 -2.63
C LEU A 48 1.35 3.93 -1.98
N MET A 49 1.83 2.69 -2.02
CA MET A 49 3.22 2.37 -1.65
C MET A 49 4.16 2.54 -2.83
N GLU A 50 3.78 2.11 -4.04
CA GLU A 50 4.63 2.23 -5.23
C GLU A 50 5.05 3.68 -5.49
N HIS A 51 4.10 4.62 -5.39
CA HIS A 51 4.33 6.04 -5.66
C HIS A 51 5.03 6.77 -4.51
N PHE A 52 5.24 6.13 -3.35
CA PHE A 52 5.96 6.74 -2.25
C PHE A 52 7.44 6.90 -2.63
N PRO A 53 7.94 8.14 -2.87
CA PRO A 53 9.31 8.38 -3.32
C PRO A 53 10.30 8.27 -2.15
N ILE A 54 10.22 7.18 -1.39
CA ILE A 54 10.91 6.99 -0.12
C ILE A 54 12.43 7.08 -0.28
N TYR A 55 12.98 6.61 -1.39
CA TYR A 55 14.43 6.63 -1.63
C TYR A 55 14.99 8.04 -1.72
N GLU A 56 14.34 8.92 -2.50
CA GLU A 56 14.74 10.30 -2.66
C GLU A 56 14.55 11.09 -1.37
N MET A 57 13.43 10.84 -0.67
CA MET A 57 13.14 11.51 0.60
C MET A 57 14.12 11.13 1.72
N LEU A 58 14.55 9.88 1.79
CA LEU A 58 15.58 9.45 2.75
C LEU A 58 16.94 10.03 2.39
N LEU A 59 17.29 10.06 1.10
CA LEU A 59 18.54 10.63 0.62
C LEU A 59 18.63 12.13 0.93
N ASP A 60 17.56 12.89 0.65
CA ASP A 60 17.48 14.32 0.95
C ASP A 60 17.68 14.61 2.44
N ARG A 61 17.11 13.78 3.30
CA ARG A 61 17.22 13.89 4.77
C ARG A 61 18.52 13.29 5.34
N GLN A 62 19.39 12.74 4.50
CA GLN A 62 20.64 12.07 4.89
C GLN A 62 20.40 10.92 5.89
N LEU A 63 19.27 10.20 5.74
CA LEU A 63 18.92 9.07 6.57
C LEU A 63 19.44 7.76 5.95
N PRO A 64 20.29 6.99 6.64
CA PRO A 64 20.98 5.81 6.10
C PRO A 64 20.09 4.54 6.12
N TYR A 65 18.77 4.69 6.09
CA TYR A 65 17.86 3.55 6.18
C TYR A 65 17.75 2.82 4.84
N THR A 66 17.84 1.50 4.87
CA THR A 66 17.60 0.67 3.70
C THR A 66 16.16 0.18 3.71
N ILE A 67 15.36 0.72 2.79
CA ILE A 67 13.95 0.34 2.62
C ILE A 67 13.77 -0.16 1.20
N TYR A 68 13.23 -1.37 1.00
CA TYR A 68 12.85 -1.88 -0.31
C TYR A 68 11.37 -1.64 -0.54
N ASN A 69 11.03 -0.75 -1.49
CA ASN A 69 9.66 -0.54 -1.89
C ASN A 69 9.23 -1.64 -2.88
N ARG A 70 8.23 -2.42 -2.49
CA ARG A 70 7.62 -3.51 -3.24
C ARG A 70 6.13 -3.24 -3.51
N GLY A 71 5.73 -1.99 -3.55
CA GLY A 71 4.40 -1.57 -3.99
C GLY A 71 4.19 -1.87 -5.48
N ILE A 72 2.99 -2.33 -5.84
CA ILE A 72 2.57 -2.57 -7.23
C ILE A 72 1.21 -1.92 -7.46
N GLY A 73 1.13 -1.00 -8.42
CA GLY A 73 -0.09 -0.28 -8.76
C GLY A 73 -1.26 -1.21 -9.08
N GLY A 74 -2.43 -0.87 -8.53
CA GLY A 74 -3.64 -1.64 -8.75
C GLY A 74 -3.70 -3.00 -8.03
N TYR A 75 -2.71 -3.36 -7.18
CA TYR A 75 -2.75 -4.63 -6.44
C TYR A 75 -3.90 -4.68 -5.45
N THR A 76 -4.53 -5.85 -5.42
CA THR A 76 -5.52 -6.29 -4.44
C THR A 76 -4.89 -7.24 -3.42
N THR A 77 -5.65 -7.56 -2.37
CA THR A 77 -5.21 -8.58 -1.39
C THR A 77 -5.01 -9.96 -2.02
N ASN A 78 -5.82 -10.35 -3.03
CA ASN A 78 -5.64 -11.60 -3.76
C ASN A 78 -4.31 -11.65 -4.50
N GLU A 79 -3.98 -10.62 -5.26
CA GLU A 79 -2.74 -10.56 -6.04
C GLU A 79 -1.50 -10.57 -5.14
N LEU A 80 -1.57 -9.89 -3.98
CA LEU A 80 -0.47 -9.96 -3.02
C LEU A 80 -0.32 -11.36 -2.42
N LEU A 81 -1.42 -12.06 -2.09
CA LEU A 81 -1.38 -13.45 -1.61
C LEU A 81 -0.69 -14.41 -2.61
N GLU A 82 -0.86 -14.19 -3.90
CA GLU A 82 -0.24 -14.99 -4.97
C GLU A 82 1.25 -14.67 -5.16
N THR A 83 1.70 -13.49 -4.72
CA THR A 83 3.06 -12.97 -4.96
C THR A 83 3.81 -12.62 -3.68
N MET A 84 3.44 -13.26 -2.56
CA MET A 84 4.06 -13.00 -1.25
C MET A 84 5.58 -13.19 -1.27
N GLU A 85 6.08 -14.23 -1.97
CA GLU A 85 7.50 -14.52 -2.07
C GLU A 85 8.27 -13.33 -2.64
N PRO A 86 8.07 -12.89 -3.91
CA PRO A 86 8.86 -11.81 -4.49
C PRO A 86 8.60 -10.44 -3.86
N CYS A 87 7.39 -10.20 -3.32
CA CYS A 87 7.06 -8.92 -2.74
C CYS A 87 7.54 -8.75 -1.29
N ILE A 88 7.66 -9.84 -0.52
CA ILE A 88 7.96 -9.75 0.91
C ILE A 88 8.96 -10.83 1.35
N LEU A 89 8.62 -12.11 1.14
CA LEU A 89 9.23 -13.21 1.87
C LEU A 89 10.67 -13.50 1.45
N ASP A 90 10.99 -13.40 0.16
CA ASP A 90 12.34 -13.62 -0.37
C ASP A 90 13.37 -12.65 0.22
N LEU A 91 12.94 -11.50 0.71
CA LEU A 91 13.80 -10.47 1.31
C LEU A 91 14.15 -10.76 2.76
N GLU A 92 13.47 -11.75 3.39
CA GLU A 92 13.63 -12.09 4.81
C GLU A 92 13.71 -10.81 5.68
N PRO A 93 12.73 -9.88 5.56
CA PRO A 93 12.84 -8.55 6.13
C PRO A 93 12.86 -8.56 7.66
N ALA A 94 13.59 -7.64 8.28
CA ALA A 94 13.49 -7.37 9.70
C ALA A 94 12.17 -6.66 10.05
N ALA A 95 11.64 -5.87 9.11
CA ALA A 95 10.35 -5.20 9.28
C ALA A 95 9.59 -5.09 7.97
N VAL A 96 8.26 -5.19 8.04
CA VAL A 96 7.32 -4.99 6.93
C VAL A 96 6.33 -3.91 7.28
N PHE A 97 6.21 -2.89 6.42
CA PHE A 97 5.15 -1.89 6.44
C PHE A 97 4.16 -2.22 5.33
N LEU A 98 2.95 -2.59 5.70
CA LEU A 98 1.93 -3.11 4.79
C LEU A 98 0.80 -2.10 4.59
N ASN A 99 0.55 -1.69 3.33
CA ASN A 99 -0.61 -0.88 2.93
C ASN A 99 -1.24 -1.49 1.67
N ILE A 100 -2.14 -2.46 1.86
CA ILE A 100 -2.82 -3.22 0.79
C ILE A 100 -4.30 -3.35 1.09
N GLY A 101 -5.17 -3.24 0.07
CA GLY A 101 -6.60 -3.52 0.21
C GLY A 101 -7.54 -2.43 -0.29
N THR A 102 -7.04 -1.22 -0.52
CA THR A 102 -7.91 -0.13 -1.02
C THR A 102 -8.43 -0.39 -2.44
N ASN A 103 -7.74 -1.19 -3.26
CA ASN A 103 -8.23 -1.60 -4.58
C ASN A 103 -9.36 -2.63 -4.50
N ASP A 104 -9.38 -3.44 -3.44
CA ASP A 104 -10.50 -4.37 -3.15
C ASP A 104 -11.81 -3.62 -2.98
N MET A 105 -11.78 -2.35 -2.54
CA MET A 105 -12.96 -1.52 -2.27
C MET A 105 -13.54 -0.85 -3.53
N ASN A 106 -12.92 -0.98 -4.69
CA ASN A 106 -13.36 -0.28 -5.92
C ASN A 106 -14.62 -0.90 -6.52
N GLY A 107 -14.97 -2.13 -6.18
CA GLY A 107 -16.16 -2.82 -6.67
C GLY A 107 -17.42 -2.52 -5.87
N ALA A 108 -18.59 -2.61 -6.54
CA ALA A 108 -19.88 -2.61 -5.87
C ALA A 108 -20.09 -3.88 -5.03
N ASP A 109 -19.40 -4.93 -5.38
CA ASP A 109 -19.42 -6.28 -4.80
C ASP A 109 -18.43 -6.45 -3.62
N TYR A 110 -17.80 -5.36 -3.19
CA TYR A 110 -16.92 -5.39 -2.02
C TYR A 110 -17.68 -5.85 -0.76
N VAL A 111 -17.18 -6.91 -0.13
CA VAL A 111 -17.70 -7.49 1.10
C VAL A 111 -16.59 -7.45 2.16
N LEU A 112 -16.78 -6.63 3.20
CA LEU A 112 -15.75 -6.42 4.24
C LEU A 112 -15.28 -7.73 4.90
N PRO A 113 -16.13 -8.68 5.35
CA PRO A 113 -15.68 -9.94 5.92
C PRO A 113 -14.76 -10.76 4.99
N GLU A 114 -15.07 -10.84 3.69
CA GLU A 114 -14.25 -11.56 2.72
C GLU A 114 -12.90 -10.88 2.48
N PHE A 115 -12.90 -9.54 2.44
CA PHE A 115 -11.67 -8.75 2.40
C PHE A 115 -10.81 -9.03 3.64
N LEU A 116 -11.39 -8.99 4.84
CA LEU A 116 -10.68 -9.23 6.08
C LEU A 116 -10.11 -10.64 6.17
N GLU A 117 -10.81 -11.66 5.67
CA GLU A 117 -10.26 -13.02 5.59
C GLU A 117 -8.98 -13.06 4.76
N ARG A 118 -8.98 -12.41 3.59
CA ARG A 118 -7.78 -12.34 2.74
C ARG A 118 -6.65 -11.55 3.42
N TYR A 119 -6.99 -10.42 4.02
CA TYR A 119 -6.01 -9.59 4.74
C TYR A 119 -5.39 -10.36 5.91
N GLU A 120 -6.20 -11.05 6.69
CA GLU A 120 -5.73 -11.91 7.79
C GLU A 120 -4.81 -13.04 7.30
N ARG A 121 -5.10 -13.64 6.14
CA ARG A 121 -4.22 -14.64 5.52
C ARG A 121 -2.85 -14.07 5.18
N ILE A 122 -2.77 -12.83 4.69
CA ILE A 122 -1.51 -12.12 4.44
C ILE A 122 -0.73 -11.96 5.75
N VAL A 123 -1.36 -11.41 6.78
CA VAL A 123 -0.76 -11.19 8.11
C VAL A 123 -0.21 -12.50 8.69
N ARG A 124 -1.02 -13.55 8.70
CA ARG A 124 -0.62 -14.88 9.19
C ARG A 124 0.56 -15.45 8.40
N SER A 125 0.52 -15.33 7.08
CA SER A 125 1.59 -15.84 6.21
C SER A 125 2.92 -15.14 6.51
N ILE A 126 2.92 -13.81 6.68
CA ILE A 126 4.12 -13.05 7.04
C ILE A 126 4.67 -13.54 8.38
N LEU A 127 3.84 -13.57 9.42
CA LEU A 127 4.28 -13.93 10.78
C LEU A 127 4.72 -15.39 10.90
N GLN A 128 4.11 -16.31 10.16
CA GLN A 128 4.48 -17.74 10.16
C GLN A 128 5.79 -18.00 9.42
N LYS A 129 6.00 -17.32 8.28
CA LYS A 129 7.19 -17.56 7.44
C LYS A 129 8.40 -16.72 7.85
N LEU A 130 8.20 -15.64 8.58
CA LEU A 130 9.23 -14.71 9.03
C LEU A 130 9.20 -14.57 10.57
N PRO A 131 9.70 -15.57 11.32
CA PRO A 131 9.73 -15.50 12.76
C PRO A 131 10.55 -14.30 13.24
N GLY A 132 9.94 -13.46 14.11
CA GLY A 132 10.60 -12.28 14.67
C GLY A 132 10.52 -11.01 13.83
N VAL A 133 9.90 -11.06 12.63
CA VAL A 133 9.66 -9.86 11.83
C VAL A 133 8.81 -8.84 12.59
N LYS A 134 9.14 -7.57 12.47
CA LYS A 134 8.27 -6.47 12.93
C LYS A 134 7.26 -6.15 11.84
N LEU A 135 5.98 -6.38 12.13
CA LEU A 135 4.90 -6.13 11.16
C LEU A 135 4.12 -4.88 11.56
N TYR A 136 4.09 -3.92 10.65
CA TYR A 136 3.34 -2.68 10.77
C TYR A 136 2.20 -2.69 9.74
N LEU A 137 0.95 -2.61 10.22
CA LEU A 137 -0.24 -2.47 9.40
C LEU A 137 -0.59 -0.99 9.32
N LEU A 138 -0.44 -0.41 8.14
CA LEU A 138 -0.70 1.02 7.95
C LEU A 138 -2.19 1.26 7.75
N ALA A 139 -2.72 2.28 8.43
CA ALA A 139 -4.04 2.80 8.12
C ALA A 139 -4.13 3.17 6.64
N PHE A 140 -5.24 2.87 6.02
CA PHE A 140 -5.53 3.40 4.68
C PHE A 140 -5.68 4.90 4.74
N TYR A 141 -5.16 5.56 3.72
CA TYR A 141 -5.25 7.01 3.60
C TYR A 141 -6.68 7.45 3.28
N PRO A 142 -7.09 8.65 3.72
CA PRO A 142 -8.37 9.23 3.35
C PRO A 142 -8.44 9.47 1.84
N VAL A 143 -9.66 9.53 1.30
CA VAL A 143 -9.92 9.85 -0.11
C VAL A 143 -10.70 11.16 -0.23
N ASN A 144 -10.71 11.76 -1.42
CA ASN A 144 -11.51 12.95 -1.73
C ASN A 144 -12.16 12.80 -3.10
N GLN A 145 -13.34 12.19 -3.14
CA GLN A 145 -14.08 11.98 -4.38
C GLN A 145 -14.43 13.29 -5.11
N ALA A 146 -14.62 14.39 -4.37
CA ALA A 146 -14.91 15.70 -4.96
C ALA A 146 -13.69 16.34 -5.65
N ALA A 147 -12.48 15.86 -5.36
CA ALA A 147 -11.26 16.28 -6.04
C ALA A 147 -10.90 15.39 -7.25
N ALA A 148 -11.63 14.28 -7.46
CA ALA A 148 -11.40 13.38 -8.58
C ALA A 148 -11.76 14.04 -9.91
N PRO A 149 -10.90 13.97 -10.95
CA PRO A 149 -11.26 14.40 -12.29
C PRO A 149 -12.33 13.43 -12.88
N PRO A 150 -13.13 13.87 -13.85
CA PRO A 150 -14.26 13.10 -14.39
C PRO A 150 -13.92 11.65 -14.77
N GLU A 151 -12.74 11.42 -15.32
CA GLU A 151 -12.24 10.09 -15.72
C GLU A 151 -11.92 9.16 -14.55
N ALA A 152 -11.63 9.70 -13.36
CA ALA A 152 -11.31 8.93 -12.17
C ALA A 152 -12.54 8.66 -11.28
N VAL A 153 -13.60 9.47 -11.42
CA VAL A 153 -14.82 9.37 -10.59
C VAL A 153 -15.41 7.96 -10.63
N GLU A 154 -15.55 7.37 -11.82
CA GLU A 154 -16.14 6.04 -11.94
C GLU A 154 -15.23 4.94 -11.38
N ALA A 155 -13.91 5.06 -11.55
CA ALA A 155 -12.94 4.09 -11.05
C ALA A 155 -12.90 4.02 -9.51
N PHE A 156 -13.15 5.15 -8.83
CA PHE A 156 -13.06 5.24 -7.38
C PHE A 156 -14.39 5.50 -6.67
N ARG A 157 -15.52 5.41 -7.39
CA ARG A 157 -16.84 5.75 -6.84
C ARG A 157 -17.24 4.98 -5.59
N TYR A 158 -16.76 3.75 -5.46
CA TYR A 158 -17.05 2.89 -4.31
C TYR A 158 -16.01 2.95 -3.20
N ARG A 159 -14.86 3.60 -3.43
CA ARG A 159 -13.85 3.85 -2.42
C ARG A 159 -14.21 5.11 -1.66
N THR A 160 -14.99 4.97 -0.60
CA THR A 160 -15.44 6.08 0.25
C THR A 160 -14.68 6.12 1.57
N ASN A 161 -14.67 7.28 2.24
CA ASN A 161 -14.05 7.40 3.55
C ASN A 161 -14.74 6.52 4.61
N GLU A 162 -16.04 6.26 4.47
CA GLU A 162 -16.76 5.33 5.35
C GLU A 162 -16.20 3.90 5.22
N ARG A 163 -16.03 3.38 3.99
CA ARG A 163 -15.41 2.07 3.76
C ARG A 163 -13.97 2.02 4.26
N VAL A 164 -13.21 3.09 4.03
CA VAL A 164 -11.82 3.22 4.50
C VAL A 164 -11.76 3.16 6.02
N GLN A 165 -12.60 3.91 6.72
CA GLN A 165 -12.63 3.96 8.19
C GLN A 165 -13.08 2.63 8.78
N GLU A 166 -14.11 1.98 8.20
CA GLU A 166 -14.58 0.68 8.63
C GLU A 166 -13.49 -0.38 8.51
N ALA A 167 -12.80 -0.43 7.37
CA ALA A 167 -11.68 -1.35 7.17
C ALA A 167 -10.51 -1.05 8.11
N ASN A 168 -10.14 0.22 8.31
CA ASN A 168 -9.09 0.63 9.24
C ASN A 168 -9.37 0.16 10.67
N HIS A 169 -10.62 0.30 11.12
CA HIS A 169 -11.02 -0.19 12.43
C HIS A 169 -10.85 -1.70 12.60
N GLU A 170 -11.23 -2.48 11.59
CA GLU A 170 -11.06 -3.94 11.63
C GLU A 170 -9.60 -4.37 11.48
N ILE A 171 -8.79 -3.67 10.66
CA ILE A 171 -7.35 -3.91 10.53
C ILE A 171 -6.64 -3.63 11.86
N GLN A 172 -7.04 -2.58 12.59
CA GLN A 172 -6.50 -2.31 13.92
C GLN A 172 -6.76 -3.49 14.89
N LYS A 173 -7.98 -4.05 14.89
CA LYS A 173 -8.29 -5.25 15.68
C LYS A 173 -7.47 -6.48 15.27
N LEU A 174 -7.18 -6.61 13.96
CA LEU A 174 -6.29 -7.67 13.48
C LEU A 174 -4.85 -7.45 13.99
N ALA A 175 -4.36 -6.21 13.96
CA ALA A 175 -3.03 -5.89 14.52
C ALA A 175 -2.94 -6.31 15.99
N ASP A 176 -3.92 -5.93 16.80
CA ASP A 176 -3.98 -6.33 18.23
C ASP A 176 -3.99 -7.86 18.39
N ARG A 177 -4.80 -8.58 17.61
CA ARG A 177 -4.93 -10.04 17.67
C ARG A 177 -3.62 -10.76 17.35
N TYR A 178 -2.86 -10.25 16.40
CA TYR A 178 -1.63 -10.86 15.91
C TYR A 178 -0.35 -10.24 16.48
N HIS A 179 -0.47 -9.31 17.44
CA HIS A 179 0.66 -8.57 18.02
C HIS A 179 1.51 -7.85 16.96
N ALA A 180 0.86 -7.41 15.88
CA ALA A 180 1.41 -6.47 14.91
C ALA A 180 1.16 -5.03 15.38
N GLU A 181 1.91 -4.08 14.85
CA GLU A 181 1.70 -2.67 15.17
C GLU A 181 0.78 -2.02 14.13
N TYR A 182 -0.30 -1.37 14.58
CA TYR A 182 -1.14 -0.54 13.71
C TYR A 182 -0.63 0.89 13.72
N LEU A 183 -0.38 1.46 12.54
CA LEU A 183 0.11 2.83 12.39
C LEU A 183 -0.88 3.68 11.60
N ASP A 184 -1.44 4.70 12.23
CA ASP A 184 -2.18 5.74 11.56
C ASP A 184 -1.24 6.93 11.25
N LEU A 185 -0.88 7.07 9.99
CA LEU A 185 0.01 8.10 9.48
C LEU A 185 -0.75 9.28 8.84
N ASN A 186 -2.06 9.39 9.07
CA ASN A 186 -2.95 10.34 8.39
C ASN A 186 -2.96 11.75 8.98
N ALA A 187 -2.26 12.00 10.09
CA ALA A 187 -2.21 13.32 10.69
C ALA A 187 -1.73 14.38 9.69
N GLY A 188 -2.52 15.41 9.46
CA GLY A 188 -2.24 16.50 8.51
C GLY A 188 -2.63 16.23 7.05
N LEU A 189 -3.17 15.04 6.72
CA LEU A 189 -3.64 14.72 5.37
C LEU A 189 -5.09 15.17 5.11
N THR A 190 -5.90 15.35 6.15
CA THR A 190 -7.33 15.61 6.01
C THR A 190 -7.69 17.09 6.11
N ASP A 191 -8.76 17.48 5.42
CA ASP A 191 -9.48 18.71 5.62
C ASP A 191 -10.42 18.61 6.85
N GLU A 192 -11.16 19.70 7.14
CA GLU A 192 -12.11 19.75 8.27
C GLU A 192 -13.27 18.75 8.13
N ALA A 193 -13.58 18.31 6.91
CA ALA A 193 -14.61 17.29 6.63
C ALA A 193 -14.07 15.85 6.68
N GLY A 194 -12.78 15.66 6.94
CA GLY A 194 -12.13 14.35 6.99
C GLY A 194 -11.76 13.78 5.63
N ASN A 195 -11.87 14.56 4.55
CA ASN A 195 -11.41 14.14 3.21
C ASN A 195 -9.93 14.43 3.03
N LEU A 196 -9.28 13.65 2.16
CA LEU A 196 -7.92 13.98 1.71
C LEU A 196 -7.89 15.41 1.16
N ARG A 197 -7.00 16.23 1.68
CA ARG A 197 -6.86 17.63 1.26
C ARG A 197 -6.65 17.72 -0.24
N LYS A 198 -7.45 18.58 -0.90
CA LYS A 198 -7.48 18.70 -2.36
C LYS A 198 -6.12 18.98 -2.98
N GLU A 199 -5.31 19.80 -2.33
CA GLU A 199 -3.98 20.15 -2.80
C GLU A 199 -2.94 19.02 -2.63
N LEU A 200 -3.26 17.96 -1.91
CA LEU A 200 -2.41 16.81 -1.69
C LEU A 200 -2.72 15.64 -2.64
N THR A 201 -3.80 15.71 -3.42
CA THR A 201 -4.21 14.60 -4.26
C THR A 201 -4.18 14.93 -5.76
N ILE A 202 -3.86 13.90 -6.55
CA ILE A 202 -3.84 13.94 -8.01
C ILE A 202 -5.24 13.67 -8.59
N ASP A 203 -5.93 12.70 -8.00
CA ASP A 203 -7.16 12.13 -8.56
C ASP A 203 -8.20 11.77 -7.48
N GLY A 204 -8.04 12.29 -6.27
CA GLY A 204 -8.88 11.99 -5.12
C GLY A 204 -8.42 10.79 -4.29
N VAL A 205 -7.42 10.03 -4.75
CA VAL A 205 -6.87 8.83 -4.09
C VAL A 205 -5.35 8.90 -3.97
N HIS A 206 -4.67 9.11 -5.10
CA HIS A 206 -3.22 9.17 -5.14
C HIS A 206 -2.71 10.53 -4.71
N MET A 207 -1.60 10.53 -3.96
CA MET A 207 -1.04 11.75 -3.40
C MET A 207 0.05 12.34 -4.28
N HIS A 208 0.15 13.67 -4.23
CA HIS A 208 1.35 14.41 -4.63
C HIS A 208 2.50 14.16 -3.64
N VAL A 209 3.71 14.51 -4.03
CA VAL A 209 4.93 14.36 -3.20
C VAL A 209 4.76 15.01 -1.82
N GLU A 210 4.05 16.14 -1.73
CA GLU A 210 3.80 16.82 -0.46
C GLU A 210 2.97 15.97 0.52
N GLY A 211 1.99 15.20 0.03
CA GLY A 211 1.25 14.24 0.87
C GLY A 211 2.16 13.14 1.43
N TYR A 212 3.05 12.60 0.60
CA TYR A 212 4.04 11.63 1.06
C TYR A 212 5.08 12.22 2.01
N ARG A 213 5.41 13.52 1.89
CA ARG A 213 6.27 14.21 2.86
C ARG A 213 5.63 14.22 4.24
N ILE A 214 4.33 14.54 4.33
CA ILE A 214 3.58 14.50 5.58
C ILE A 214 3.56 13.08 6.16
N VAL A 215 3.29 12.06 5.32
CA VAL A 215 3.34 10.65 5.73
C VAL A 215 4.71 10.27 6.28
N LEU A 216 5.78 10.67 5.60
CA LEU A 216 7.14 10.41 6.09
C LEU A 216 7.42 11.10 7.42
N ASP A 217 7.00 12.36 7.60
CA ASP A 217 7.19 13.08 8.86
C ASP A 217 6.50 12.34 10.03
N ASN A 218 5.31 11.79 9.80
CA ASN A 218 4.59 10.98 10.80
C ASN A 218 5.25 9.62 11.02
N LEU A 219 5.91 9.05 10.02
CA LEU A 219 6.56 7.73 10.07
C LEU A 219 7.97 7.78 10.69
N LEU A 220 8.68 8.89 10.58
CA LEU A 220 10.08 9.02 11.01
C LEU A 220 10.34 8.54 12.45
N PRO A 221 9.54 8.91 13.46
CA PRO A 221 9.80 8.45 14.83
C PRO A 221 9.80 6.92 14.97
N VAL A 222 8.95 6.24 14.20
CA VAL A 222 8.87 4.76 14.17
C VAL A 222 10.09 4.16 13.48
N LEU A 223 10.51 4.75 12.34
CA LEU A 223 11.70 4.30 11.61
C LEU A 223 12.97 4.48 12.44
N GLU A 224 13.13 5.59 13.12
CA GLU A 224 14.29 5.88 13.98
C GLU A 224 14.40 4.86 15.12
N GLU A 225 13.28 4.58 15.79
CA GLU A 225 13.26 3.58 16.85
C GLU A 225 13.53 2.17 16.34
N LEU A 226 12.94 1.80 15.19
CA LEU A 226 13.14 0.51 14.56
C LEU A 226 14.60 0.30 14.17
N VAL A 227 15.22 1.26 13.47
CA VAL A 227 16.61 1.14 13.02
C VAL A 227 17.56 1.07 14.20
N ARG A 228 17.35 1.89 15.22
CA ARG A 228 18.14 1.81 16.45
C ARG A 228 18.10 0.41 17.11
N LYS A 229 16.93 -0.24 17.09
CA LYS A 229 16.79 -1.62 17.60
C LYS A 229 17.47 -2.65 16.70
N MET A 230 17.43 -2.45 15.37
CA MET A 230 18.11 -3.33 14.42
C MET A 230 19.64 -3.25 14.51
N GLU A 231 20.20 -2.08 14.80
CA GLU A 231 21.64 -1.87 14.97
C GLU A 231 22.18 -2.40 16.31
N ALA A 232 21.31 -2.54 17.31
CA ALA A 232 21.68 -3.02 18.65
C ALA A 232 21.69 -4.56 18.77
N ASN A 233 21.17 -5.28 17.77
CA ASN A 233 21.10 -6.74 17.72
C ASN A 233 22.12 -7.31 16.72
#